data_9eac533a229bdafcad4763ef75e284f4
#
_entry.id   9eac533a229bdafcad4763ef75e284f4
#
_cell.length_a   1.000
_cell.length_b   1.000
_cell.length_c   1.000
_cell.angle_alpha   90.00
_cell.angle_beta   90.00
_cell.angle_gamma   90.00
#
_symmetry.space_group_name_H-M   'P 1'
#
loop_
_entity.id
_entity.type
_entity.pdbx_description
1 polymer ?
#
loop_
_entity_poly.entity_id
_entity_poly.type
_entity_poly.pdbx_seq_one_letter_code
_entity_poly.pdbx_strand_id
1 'polypeptide(L)'
;MTIKTCKHRRALIGALTYLFTLAVFLAGGWVYVFTDTATFTVKRTELLDSRGENTMNFRAGDEVRIERLYCVKGRLKLSASPALVSPDGTVFPLPSLDILTDGGCHLKSYAFVMPDLPAGDYRIRSTVSFRDGIINGDTVVILPSVNLRIIQ
;
A
#
# COMPACT_ATOMS: atom_id res chain seq x y z
N MET A 1 31.21 19.58 -59.01
CA MET A 1 31.43 19.68 -57.53
C MET A 1 30.18 19.41 -56.72
N THR A 2 29.27 18.48 -57.09
CA THR A 2 27.88 18.37 -56.55
C THR A 2 27.54 17.05 -55.88
N ILE A 3 28.43 16.04 -55.85
CA ILE A 3 28.11 14.71 -55.34
C ILE A 3 28.44 14.51 -53.85
N LYS A 4 29.41 15.25 -53.30
CA LYS A 4 29.82 15.14 -51.91
C LYS A 4 28.76 15.70 -50.90
N THR A 5 28.02 16.71 -51.28
CA THR A 5 26.99 17.36 -50.46
C THR A 5 25.77 16.48 -50.23
N CYS A 6 25.40 15.61 -51.18
CA CYS A 6 24.24 14.74 -51.09
C CYS A 6 24.44 13.58 -50.10
N LYS A 7 25.68 13.04 -50.03
CA LYS A 7 26.03 11.96 -49.07
C LYS A 7 26.00 12.44 -47.62
N HIS A 8 26.52 13.64 -47.34
CA HIS A 8 26.51 14.20 -45.98
C HIS A 8 25.10 14.55 -45.53
N ARG A 9 24.24 15.04 -46.42
CA ARG A 9 22.84 15.36 -46.09
C ARG A 9 22.03 14.10 -45.73
N ARG A 10 22.24 12.98 -46.44
CA ARG A 10 21.59 11.69 -46.12
C ARG A 10 22.08 11.10 -44.80
N ALA A 11 23.37 11.18 -44.51
CA ALA A 11 23.92 10.72 -43.25
C ALA A 11 23.40 11.55 -42.04
N LEU A 12 23.28 12.87 -42.24
CA LEU A 12 22.74 13.77 -41.21
C LEU A 12 21.26 13.49 -40.91
N ILE A 13 20.45 13.28 -41.96
CA ILE A 13 19.04 12.92 -41.81
C ILE A 13 18.89 11.60 -41.09
N GLY A 14 19.70 10.57 -41.45
CA GLY A 14 19.69 9.28 -40.77
C GLY A 14 20.07 9.36 -39.28
N ALA A 15 21.09 10.17 -38.94
CA ALA A 15 21.47 10.40 -37.55
C ALA A 15 20.40 11.12 -36.74
N LEU A 16 19.76 12.14 -37.33
CA LEU A 16 18.65 12.87 -36.70
C LEU A 16 17.42 11.97 -36.44
N THR A 17 17.10 11.11 -37.42
CA THR A 17 15.97 10.16 -37.26
C THR A 17 16.27 9.15 -36.16
N TYR A 18 17.49 8.65 -36.11
CA TYR A 18 17.90 7.72 -35.03
C TYR A 18 17.86 8.36 -33.64
N LEU A 19 18.36 9.58 -33.49
CA LEU A 19 18.32 10.32 -32.25
C LEU A 19 16.88 10.62 -31.82
N PHE A 20 16.02 10.96 -32.74
CA PHE A 20 14.60 11.21 -32.46
C PHE A 20 13.89 9.93 -31.99
N THR A 21 14.09 8.82 -32.70
CA THR A 21 13.52 7.52 -32.27
C THR A 21 14.03 7.09 -30.90
N LEU A 22 15.32 7.24 -30.63
CA LEU A 22 15.92 6.95 -29.33
C LEU A 22 15.31 7.84 -28.23
N ALA A 23 15.15 9.13 -28.48
CA ALA A 23 14.53 10.05 -27.53
C ALA A 23 13.07 9.71 -27.23
N VAL A 24 12.29 9.30 -28.25
CA VAL A 24 10.90 8.83 -28.07
C VAL A 24 10.84 7.54 -27.25
N PHE A 25 11.73 6.58 -27.49
CA PHE A 25 11.82 5.36 -26.69
C PHE A 25 12.22 5.62 -25.25
N LEU A 26 13.18 6.51 -25.02
CA LEU A 26 13.60 6.90 -23.66
C LEU A 26 12.49 7.64 -22.92
N ALA A 27 11.82 8.59 -23.60
CA ALA A 27 10.69 9.32 -23.02
C ALA A 27 9.50 8.39 -22.72
N GLY A 28 9.15 7.50 -23.65
CA GLY A 28 8.09 6.51 -23.45
C GLY A 28 8.40 5.52 -22.33
N GLY A 29 9.63 5.04 -22.25
CA GLY A 29 10.11 4.19 -21.16
C GLY A 29 10.08 4.92 -19.82
N TRP A 30 10.49 6.19 -19.79
CA TRP A 30 10.41 7.04 -18.60
C TRP A 30 8.96 7.19 -18.12
N VAL A 31 8.04 7.58 -19.01
CA VAL A 31 6.61 7.71 -18.67
C VAL A 31 6.05 6.39 -18.16
N TYR A 32 6.34 5.26 -18.82
CA TYR A 32 5.87 3.94 -18.41
C TYR A 32 6.37 3.55 -16.99
N VAL A 33 7.63 3.85 -16.69
CA VAL A 33 8.26 3.50 -15.40
C VAL A 33 7.78 4.40 -14.25
N PHE A 34 7.52 5.68 -14.51
CA PHE A 34 7.23 6.66 -13.46
C PHE A 34 5.74 7.01 -13.30
N THR A 35 4.86 6.62 -14.22
CA THR A 35 3.42 6.91 -14.10
C THR A 35 2.59 5.78 -13.49
N ASP A 36 3.13 4.58 -13.37
CA ASP A 36 2.41 3.45 -12.79
C ASP A 36 2.64 3.39 -11.28
N THR A 37 2.20 4.42 -10.57
CA THR A 37 2.19 4.45 -9.11
C THR A 37 1.02 3.62 -8.60
N ALA A 38 1.34 2.55 -7.87
CA ALA A 38 0.33 1.77 -7.18
C ALA A 38 -0.33 2.65 -6.12
N THR A 39 -1.63 2.81 -6.19
CA THR A 39 -2.39 3.53 -5.18
C THR A 39 -3.10 2.55 -4.26
N PHE A 40 -2.88 2.74 -2.96
CA PHE A 40 -3.58 2.02 -1.91
C PHE A 40 -4.41 3.02 -1.11
N THR A 41 -5.72 2.79 -1.03
CA THR A 41 -6.64 3.70 -0.33
C THR A 41 -7.59 2.89 0.55
N VAL A 42 -7.67 3.23 1.84
CA VAL A 42 -8.67 2.67 2.75
C VAL A 42 -9.93 3.51 2.69
N LYS A 43 -11.07 2.87 2.47
CA LYS A 43 -12.39 3.52 2.38
C LYS A 43 -13.16 3.40 3.69
N ARG A 44 -13.05 2.27 4.39
CA ARG A 44 -13.80 1.99 5.61
C ARG A 44 -13.00 1.04 6.50
N THR A 45 -13.09 1.25 7.81
CA THR A 45 -12.56 0.32 8.82
C THR A 45 -13.59 0.18 9.92
N GLU A 46 -13.90 -1.06 10.29
CA GLU A 46 -14.84 -1.40 11.37
C GLU A 46 -14.19 -2.40 12.32
N LEU A 47 -14.58 -2.31 13.59
CA LEU A 47 -14.24 -3.29 14.62
C LEU A 47 -15.49 -4.09 14.94
N LEU A 48 -15.36 -5.41 14.87
CA LEU A 48 -16.43 -6.34 15.14
C LEU A 48 -16.00 -7.28 16.27
N ASP A 49 -16.95 -7.70 17.07
CA ASP A 49 -16.79 -8.77 18.04
C ASP A 49 -16.92 -10.17 17.40
N SER A 50 -16.86 -11.21 18.18
CA SER A 50 -17.02 -12.61 17.75
C SER A 50 -18.40 -12.91 17.15
N ARG A 51 -19.40 -12.06 17.41
CA ARG A 51 -20.77 -12.16 16.86
C ARG A 51 -20.96 -11.37 15.56
N GLY A 52 -19.93 -10.58 15.18
CA GLY A 52 -19.99 -9.69 14.03
C GLY A 52 -20.69 -8.35 14.34
N GLU A 53 -20.87 -8.01 15.61
CA GLU A 53 -21.44 -6.73 16.03
C GLU A 53 -20.34 -5.66 16.13
N ASN A 54 -20.66 -4.46 15.67
CA ASN A 54 -19.72 -3.34 15.78
C ASN A 54 -19.61 -2.89 17.23
N THR A 55 -18.43 -3.00 17.80
CA THR A 55 -18.14 -2.61 19.17
C THR A 55 -16.78 -1.98 19.30
N MET A 56 -16.63 -1.11 20.30
CA MET A 56 -15.33 -0.56 20.69
C MET A 56 -14.87 -1.07 22.05
N ASN A 57 -15.67 -1.88 22.74
CA ASN A 57 -15.36 -2.40 24.07
C ASN A 57 -15.05 -3.88 23.99
N PHE A 58 -13.88 -4.27 24.48
CA PHE A 58 -13.40 -5.64 24.46
C PHE A 58 -12.81 -6.00 25.82
N ARG A 59 -12.80 -7.29 26.16
CA ARG A 59 -12.11 -7.85 27.31
C ARG A 59 -10.86 -8.61 26.86
N ALA A 60 -9.96 -8.85 27.80
CA ALA A 60 -8.85 -9.76 27.56
C ALA A 60 -9.41 -11.14 27.14
N GLY A 61 -8.84 -11.71 26.09
CA GLY A 61 -9.30 -12.98 25.52
C GLY A 61 -10.44 -12.90 24.51
N ASP A 62 -11.08 -11.75 24.34
CA ASP A 62 -12.09 -11.58 23.29
C ASP A 62 -11.48 -11.66 21.89
N GLU A 63 -12.22 -12.27 20.96
CA GLU A 63 -11.87 -12.20 19.54
C GLU A 63 -12.28 -10.84 18.98
N VAL A 64 -11.31 -10.12 18.45
CA VAL A 64 -11.49 -8.84 17.77
C VAL A 64 -11.28 -9.05 16.28
N ARG A 65 -12.24 -8.60 15.48
CA ARG A 65 -12.17 -8.66 14.03
C ARG A 65 -12.13 -7.25 13.47
N ILE A 66 -11.11 -6.96 12.69
CA ILE A 66 -10.97 -5.70 11.96
C ILE A 66 -11.40 -5.95 10.53
N GLU A 67 -12.47 -5.31 10.07
CA GLU A 67 -12.85 -5.32 8.66
C GLU A 67 -12.43 -4.03 7.98
N ARG A 68 -11.77 -4.16 6.83
CA ARG A 68 -11.33 -3.02 6.03
C ARG A 68 -11.74 -3.17 4.59
N LEU A 69 -12.42 -2.14 4.10
CA LEU A 69 -12.64 -1.93 2.67
C LEU A 69 -11.50 -1.06 2.15
N TYR A 70 -10.68 -1.63 1.28
CA TYR A 70 -9.60 -0.91 0.63
C TYR A 70 -9.63 -1.10 -0.88
N CYS A 71 -9.10 -0.12 -1.60
CA CYS A 71 -8.98 -0.16 -3.05
C CYS A 71 -7.51 -0.06 -3.44
N VAL A 72 -7.10 -0.89 -4.41
CA VAL A 72 -5.76 -0.88 -4.98
C VAL A 72 -5.81 -0.75 -6.49
N LYS A 73 -4.82 -0.09 -7.06
CA LYS A 73 -4.61 -0.06 -8.50
C LYS A 73 -3.52 -1.09 -8.84
N GLY A 74 -3.88 -2.06 -9.67
CA GLY A 74 -2.96 -3.13 -10.07
C GLY A 74 -2.82 -4.25 -9.02
N ARG A 75 -1.95 -5.21 -9.30
CA ARG A 75 -1.68 -6.36 -8.43
C ARG A 75 -0.58 -6.01 -7.44
N LEU A 76 -0.86 -6.16 -6.14
CA LEU A 76 0.08 -5.83 -5.07
C LEU A 76 0.22 -6.97 -4.07
N LYS A 77 1.44 -7.17 -3.59
CA LYS A 77 1.71 -7.91 -2.35
C LYS A 77 1.83 -6.89 -1.22
N LEU A 78 0.90 -6.96 -0.28
CA LEU A 78 0.83 -6.07 0.89
C LEU A 78 1.33 -6.83 2.11
N SER A 79 2.17 -6.22 2.92
CA SER A 79 2.51 -6.70 4.25
C SER A 79 1.95 -5.73 5.28
N ALA A 80 1.03 -6.19 6.12
CA ALA A 80 0.40 -5.38 7.14
C ALA A 80 0.91 -5.76 8.53
N SER A 81 1.32 -4.75 9.29
CA SER A 81 1.81 -4.88 10.66
C SER A 81 0.93 -4.04 11.59
N PRO A 82 -0.15 -4.65 12.15
CA PRO A 82 -0.99 -3.98 13.12
C PRO A 82 -0.34 -3.99 14.52
N ALA A 83 -0.68 -2.99 15.33
CA ALA A 83 -0.27 -2.90 16.72
C ALA A 83 -1.33 -2.17 17.54
N LEU A 84 -1.45 -2.54 18.84
CA LEU A 84 -2.17 -1.75 19.82
C LEU A 84 -1.24 -0.70 20.42
N VAL A 85 -1.72 0.50 20.58
CA VAL A 85 -0.98 1.62 21.17
C VAL A 85 -1.78 2.13 22.35
N SER A 86 -1.19 2.09 23.54
CA SER A 86 -1.77 2.61 24.77
C SER A 86 -1.70 4.14 24.81
N PRO A 87 -2.41 4.81 25.73
CA PRO A 87 -2.39 6.27 25.86
C PRO A 87 -1.02 6.86 26.17
N ASP A 88 -0.16 6.12 26.86
CA ASP A 88 1.23 6.49 27.16
C ASP A 88 2.20 6.27 26.00
N GLY A 89 1.70 5.74 24.88
CA GLY A 89 2.50 5.49 23.67
C GLY A 89 3.17 4.12 23.62
N THR A 90 2.96 3.25 24.60
CA THR A 90 3.48 1.87 24.56
C THR A 90 2.84 1.10 23.42
N VAL A 91 3.67 0.40 22.64
CA VAL A 91 3.25 -0.32 21.43
C VAL A 91 3.27 -1.83 21.70
N PHE A 92 2.14 -2.48 21.51
CA PHE A 92 1.96 -3.93 21.61
C PHE A 92 1.75 -4.49 20.20
N PRO A 93 2.74 -5.17 19.61
CA PRO A 93 2.62 -5.69 18.26
C PRO A 93 1.57 -6.81 18.20
N LEU A 94 0.78 -6.80 17.14
CA LEU A 94 -0.15 -7.87 16.80
C LEU A 94 0.44 -8.70 15.65
N PRO A 95 -0.05 -9.92 15.41
CA PRO A 95 0.44 -10.75 14.32
C PRO A 95 0.37 -10.01 12.97
N SER A 96 1.47 -10.00 12.22
CA SER A 96 1.51 -9.44 10.88
C SER A 96 0.87 -10.39 9.86
N LEU A 97 0.42 -9.85 8.74
CA LEU A 97 -0.17 -10.63 7.66
C LEU A 97 0.30 -10.15 6.29
N ASP A 98 0.52 -11.11 5.40
CA ASP A 98 0.81 -10.86 4.00
C ASP A 98 -0.45 -11.11 3.18
N ILE A 99 -0.79 -10.17 2.31
CA ILE A 99 -1.97 -10.22 1.46
C ILE A 99 -1.53 -10.04 0.00
N LEU A 100 -1.89 -10.98 -0.85
CA LEU A 100 -1.80 -10.79 -2.29
C LEU A 100 -3.18 -10.31 -2.78
N THR A 101 -3.22 -9.19 -3.48
CA THR A 101 -4.46 -8.60 -3.96
C THR A 101 -4.32 -8.13 -5.40
N ASP A 102 -5.35 -8.35 -6.19
CA ASP A 102 -5.46 -7.80 -7.54
C ASP A 102 -6.08 -6.40 -7.51
N GLY A 103 -6.06 -5.70 -8.63
CA GLY A 103 -6.67 -4.37 -8.74
C GLY A 103 -8.17 -4.38 -8.42
N GLY A 104 -8.66 -3.31 -7.81
CA GLY A 104 -10.07 -3.16 -7.41
C GLY A 104 -10.24 -2.88 -5.93
N CYS A 105 -11.50 -2.92 -5.48
CA CYS A 105 -11.84 -2.73 -4.07
C CYS A 105 -12.15 -4.07 -3.40
N HIS A 106 -11.55 -4.30 -2.24
CA HIS A 106 -11.64 -5.56 -1.51
C HIS A 106 -12.03 -5.31 -0.06
N LEU A 107 -12.98 -6.10 0.44
CA LEU A 107 -13.26 -6.22 1.86
C LEU A 107 -12.40 -7.34 2.43
N LYS A 108 -11.56 -7.04 3.41
CA LYS A 108 -10.73 -8.03 4.12
C LYS A 108 -10.96 -7.93 5.61
N SER A 109 -10.98 -9.09 6.22
CA SER A 109 -11.12 -9.26 7.65
C SER A 109 -9.82 -9.83 8.22
N TYR A 110 -9.41 -9.27 9.36
CA TYR A 110 -8.28 -9.72 10.16
C TYR A 110 -8.76 -9.90 11.59
N ALA A 111 -8.59 -11.11 12.12
CA ALA A 111 -8.98 -11.44 13.50
C ALA A 111 -7.75 -11.68 14.37
N PHE A 112 -7.85 -11.24 15.62
CA PHE A 112 -6.87 -11.53 16.66
C PHE A 112 -7.57 -11.65 18.02
N VAL A 113 -6.90 -12.30 18.95
CA VAL A 113 -7.38 -12.39 20.35
C VAL A 113 -6.82 -11.19 21.11
N MET A 114 -7.69 -10.49 21.85
CA MET A 114 -7.29 -9.36 22.67
C MET A 114 -6.28 -9.81 23.74
N PRO A 115 -5.07 -9.26 23.74
CA PRO A 115 -4.09 -9.60 24.76
C PRO A 115 -4.53 -9.13 26.15
N ASP A 116 -3.97 -9.76 27.18
CA ASP A 116 -4.20 -9.38 28.57
C ASP A 116 -3.45 -8.08 28.88
N LEU A 117 -4.14 -6.97 28.74
CA LEU A 117 -3.65 -5.62 28.94
C LEU A 117 -4.51 -4.90 29.98
N PRO A 118 -3.96 -3.89 30.68
CA PRO A 118 -4.74 -3.08 31.61
C PRO A 118 -5.97 -2.45 30.96
N ALA A 119 -7.06 -2.33 31.74
CA ALA A 119 -8.24 -1.61 31.26
C ALA A 119 -7.89 -0.17 30.90
N GLY A 120 -8.39 0.31 29.77
CA GLY A 120 -8.08 1.65 29.28
C GLY A 120 -8.43 1.83 27.80
N ASP A 121 -8.16 3.03 27.31
CA ASP A 121 -8.37 3.40 25.90
C ASP A 121 -7.12 3.10 25.10
N TYR A 122 -7.26 2.35 24.02
CA TYR A 122 -6.18 1.95 23.12
C TYR A 122 -6.51 2.38 21.68
N ARG A 123 -5.48 2.39 20.85
CA ARG A 123 -5.64 2.63 19.41
C ARG A 123 -5.01 1.49 18.63
N ILE A 124 -5.73 0.96 17.65
CA ILE A 124 -5.13 0.07 16.66
C ILE A 124 -4.46 0.96 15.60
N ARG A 125 -3.15 0.86 15.52
CA ARG A 125 -2.34 1.44 14.46
C ARG A 125 -1.89 0.32 13.53
N SER A 126 -2.07 0.49 12.25
CA SER A 126 -1.59 -0.48 11.26
C SER A 126 -0.71 0.21 10.24
N THR A 127 0.41 -0.41 9.95
CA THR A 127 1.33 0.00 8.90
C THR A 127 1.23 -1.02 7.78
N VAL A 128 1.08 -0.56 6.55
CA VAL A 128 1.07 -1.42 5.37
C VAL A 128 2.25 -1.05 4.50
N SER A 129 3.08 -2.04 4.19
CA SER A 129 4.17 -1.90 3.25
C SER A 129 3.87 -2.68 1.97
N PHE A 130 4.24 -2.12 0.84
CA PHE A 130 4.15 -2.78 -0.47
C PHE A 130 5.22 -2.21 -1.40
N ARG A 131 5.62 -3.03 -2.36
CA ARG A 131 6.55 -2.58 -3.40
C ARG A 131 5.77 -1.95 -4.53
N ASP A 132 6.09 -0.69 -4.81
CA ASP A 132 5.49 0.09 -5.88
C ASP A 132 6.44 0.11 -7.10
N GLY A 133 6.06 -0.65 -8.14
CA GLY A 133 6.82 -0.71 -9.38
C GLY A 133 8.13 -1.52 -9.31
N ILE A 134 8.87 -1.53 -10.42
CA ILE A 134 10.12 -2.28 -10.59
C ILE A 134 11.32 -1.51 -9.98
N ILE A 135 11.27 -0.20 -10.03
CA ILE A 135 12.37 0.71 -9.65
C ILE A 135 12.11 1.38 -8.30
N ASN A 136 10.84 1.59 -7.94
CA ASN A 136 10.46 2.21 -6.69
C ASN A 136 10.66 1.23 -5.53
N GLY A 137 11.20 1.74 -4.44
CA GLY A 137 11.40 0.97 -3.21
C GLY A 137 10.10 0.59 -2.52
N ASP A 138 10.21 0.02 -1.33
CA ASP A 138 9.05 -0.30 -0.52
C ASP A 138 8.34 0.98 -0.06
N THR A 139 7.07 1.09 -0.40
CA THR A 139 6.20 2.16 0.07
C THR A 139 5.55 1.76 1.37
N VAL A 140 5.58 2.65 2.35
CA VAL A 140 4.98 2.42 3.67
C VAL A 140 3.84 3.41 3.88
N VAL A 141 2.65 2.87 4.14
CA VAL A 141 1.45 3.67 4.42
C VAL A 141 0.98 3.39 5.84
N ILE A 142 0.78 4.44 6.62
CA ILE A 142 0.15 4.35 7.92
C ILE A 142 -1.36 4.48 7.72
N LEU A 143 -2.10 3.47 8.13
CA LEU A 143 -3.55 3.46 8.03
C LEU A 143 -4.19 4.33 9.10
N PRO A 144 -5.41 4.84 8.87
CA PRO A 144 -6.20 5.49 9.90
C PRO A 144 -6.31 4.60 11.14
N SER A 145 -6.01 5.16 12.30
CA SER A 145 -6.11 4.45 13.58
C SER A 145 -7.57 4.29 13.98
N VAL A 146 -7.86 3.19 14.67
CA VAL A 146 -9.19 2.91 15.23
C VAL A 146 -9.07 2.81 16.74
N ASN A 147 -9.93 3.53 17.45
CA ASN A 147 -9.95 3.51 18.90
C ASN A 147 -10.75 2.32 19.40
N LEU A 148 -10.30 1.76 20.51
CA LEU A 148 -11.02 0.74 21.27
C LEU A 148 -10.76 0.93 22.75
N ARG A 149 -11.61 0.32 23.58
CA ARG A 149 -11.47 0.31 25.04
C ARG A 149 -11.39 -1.13 25.53
N ILE A 150 -10.39 -1.39 26.36
CA ILE A 150 -10.30 -2.64 27.12
C ILE A 150 -11.05 -2.42 28.44
N ILE A 151 -12.01 -3.29 28.69
CA ILE A 151 -12.78 -3.35 29.94
C ILE A 151 -12.40 -4.58 30.74
N GLN A 152 -12.55 -4.50 32.05
CA GLN A 152 -12.31 -5.65 32.95
C GLN A 152 -13.45 -6.66 32.90
#